data_301460aa7aa2b480a5c580439bc000df
#
_entry.id   301460aa7aa2b480a5c580439bc000df
#
_cell.length_a   1.000
_cell.length_b   1.000
_cell.length_c   1.000
_cell.angle_alpha   90.00
_cell.angle_beta   90.00
_cell.angle_gamma   90.00
#
_symmetry.space_group_name_H-M   'P 1'
#
loop_
_entity.id
_entity.type
_entity.pdbx_description
1 polymer ?
#
loop_
_entity_poly.entity_id
_entity_poly.type
_entity_poly.pdbx_seq_one_letter_code
_entity_poly.pdbx_strand_id
1 'polypeptide(L)'
;MTRPRLGGDRGSVVAEFAVALPAVVLVLVVGIGALAAGSRHVRLQDAVADAARLSARGEPAGRVHAAVSAAVPGATVEIAERGDLVCVTASTPSLLGMRITADGCALAGGL
;
A
#
# COMPACT_ATOMS: atom_id res chain seq x y z
N MET A 1 -6.91 -45.91 -42.01
CA MET A 1 -5.94 -44.90 -42.08
C MET A 1 -6.02 -43.90 -40.95
N THR A 2 -4.96 -43.79 -40.28
CA THR A 2 -4.95 -42.91 -39.14
C THR A 2 -4.54 -41.49 -39.51
N ARG A 3 -5.30 -40.58 -39.09
CA ARG A 3 -4.92 -39.23 -39.30
C ARG A 3 -3.89 -38.81 -38.32
N PRO A 4 -2.97 -38.01 -38.72
CA PRO A 4 -2.03 -37.44 -37.78
C PRO A 4 -2.75 -36.58 -36.77
N ARG A 5 -2.58 -36.92 -35.54
CA ARG A 5 -3.16 -36.18 -34.45
C ARG A 5 -2.31 -35.00 -34.00
N LEU A 6 -1.22 -34.79 -34.68
CA LEU A 6 -0.30 -33.73 -34.32
C LEU A 6 -0.96 -32.38 -34.34
N GLY A 7 -1.85 -32.13 -35.31
CA GLY A 7 -2.59 -30.86 -35.36
C GLY A 7 -3.56 -30.71 -34.20
N GLY A 8 -4.25 -31.79 -33.81
CA GLY A 8 -5.17 -31.78 -32.70
C GLY A 8 -4.50 -31.56 -31.36
N ASP A 9 -3.37 -32.24 -31.15
CA ASP A 9 -2.61 -32.07 -29.92
C ASP A 9 -2.01 -30.69 -29.80
N ARG A 10 -1.50 -30.15 -30.89
CA ARG A 10 -1.00 -28.76 -30.90
C ARG A 10 -2.10 -27.76 -30.66
N GLY A 11 -3.27 -27.98 -31.25
CA GLY A 11 -4.43 -27.12 -31.04
C GLY A 11 -4.88 -27.14 -29.59
N SER A 12 -4.87 -28.31 -28.95
CA SER A 12 -5.21 -28.47 -27.55
C SER A 12 -4.24 -27.72 -26.63
N VAL A 13 -2.94 -27.82 -26.88
CA VAL A 13 -1.90 -27.15 -26.11
C VAL A 13 -2.05 -25.63 -26.27
N VAL A 14 -2.26 -25.16 -27.48
CA VAL A 14 -2.46 -23.74 -27.74
C VAL A 14 -3.71 -23.21 -27.06
N ALA A 15 -4.79 -24.00 -27.10
CA ALA A 15 -6.04 -23.63 -26.44
C ALA A 15 -5.88 -23.55 -24.92
N GLU A 16 -5.18 -24.53 -24.34
CA GLU A 16 -4.88 -24.51 -22.91
C GLU A 16 -4.02 -23.32 -22.54
N PHE A 17 -3.03 -23.01 -23.34
CA PHE A 17 -2.17 -21.86 -23.13
C PHE A 17 -2.94 -20.56 -23.25
N ALA A 18 -3.84 -20.47 -24.22
CA ALA A 18 -4.67 -19.30 -24.43
C ALA A 18 -5.61 -19.03 -23.25
N VAL A 19 -6.07 -20.06 -22.57
CA VAL A 19 -6.90 -19.93 -21.38
C VAL A 19 -6.04 -19.65 -20.14
N ALA A 20 -4.88 -20.32 -20.04
CA ALA A 20 -4.00 -20.18 -18.89
C ALA A 20 -3.32 -18.82 -18.84
N LEU A 21 -2.99 -18.24 -19.99
CA LEU A 21 -2.25 -16.99 -20.08
C LEU A 21 -2.99 -15.82 -19.45
N PRO A 22 -4.27 -15.58 -19.75
CA PRO A 22 -5.04 -14.53 -19.07
C PRO A 22 -5.14 -14.75 -17.55
N ALA A 23 -5.27 -16.00 -17.12
CA ALA A 23 -5.34 -16.34 -15.70
C ALA A 23 -4.03 -15.98 -14.99
N VAL A 24 -2.89 -16.33 -15.61
CA VAL A 24 -1.57 -15.98 -15.06
C VAL A 24 -1.38 -14.47 -15.00
N VAL A 25 -1.76 -13.77 -16.06
CA VAL A 25 -1.67 -12.30 -16.08
C VAL A 25 -2.54 -11.70 -14.97
N LEU A 26 -3.74 -12.20 -14.79
CA LEU A 26 -4.64 -11.73 -13.75
C LEU A 26 -4.03 -11.92 -12.36
N VAL A 27 -3.47 -13.11 -12.09
CA VAL A 27 -2.81 -13.39 -10.81
C VAL A 27 -1.62 -12.46 -10.58
N LEU A 28 -0.82 -12.22 -11.62
CA LEU A 28 0.33 -11.32 -11.53
C LEU A 28 -0.11 -9.89 -11.25
N VAL A 29 -1.14 -9.41 -11.92
CA VAL A 29 -1.66 -8.05 -11.70
C VAL A 29 -2.17 -7.90 -10.28
N VAL A 30 -2.93 -8.87 -9.79
CA VAL A 30 -3.44 -8.85 -8.41
C VAL A 30 -2.29 -8.91 -7.42
N GLY A 31 -1.31 -9.79 -7.66
CA GLY A 31 -0.15 -9.93 -6.77
C GLY A 31 0.70 -8.67 -6.71
N ILE A 32 0.99 -8.07 -7.85
CA ILE A 32 1.75 -6.81 -7.91
C ILE A 32 0.96 -5.69 -7.23
N GLY A 33 -0.34 -5.63 -7.47
CA GLY A 33 -1.21 -4.64 -6.81
C GLY A 33 -1.22 -4.79 -5.30
N ALA A 34 -1.29 -6.01 -4.80
CA ALA A 34 -1.25 -6.30 -3.37
C ALA A 34 0.09 -5.91 -2.75
N LEU A 35 1.20 -6.21 -3.43
CA LEU A 35 2.53 -5.83 -2.97
C LEU A 35 2.71 -4.31 -2.95
N ALA A 36 2.22 -3.64 -3.99
CA ALA A 36 2.27 -2.18 -4.05
C ALA A 36 1.48 -1.54 -2.91
N ALA A 37 0.28 -2.07 -2.63
CA ALA A 37 -0.54 -1.59 -1.52
C ALA A 37 0.13 -1.84 -0.18
N GLY A 38 0.73 -3.01 0.01
CA GLY A 38 1.48 -3.35 1.22
C GLY A 38 2.68 -2.42 1.43
N SER A 39 3.44 -2.18 0.38
CA SER A 39 4.57 -1.25 0.43
C SER A 39 4.14 0.16 0.82
N ARG A 40 3.05 0.61 0.26
CA ARG A 40 2.49 1.92 0.57
C ARG A 40 2.03 2.02 2.02
N HIS A 41 1.41 0.96 2.52
CA HIS A 41 0.99 0.87 3.92
C HIS A 41 2.19 0.97 4.88
N VAL A 42 3.27 0.24 4.59
CA VAL A 42 4.50 0.27 5.40
C VAL A 42 5.10 1.68 5.41
N ARG A 43 5.17 2.31 4.25
CA ARG A 43 5.70 3.70 4.17
C ARG A 43 4.83 4.66 4.97
N LEU A 44 3.54 4.50 4.89
CA LEU A 44 2.61 5.36 5.64
C LEU A 44 2.76 5.13 7.14
N GLN A 45 2.90 3.88 7.56
CA GLN A 45 3.10 3.52 8.95
C GLN A 45 4.39 4.11 9.52
N ASP A 46 5.48 4.01 8.77
CA ASP A 46 6.77 4.59 9.16
C ASP A 46 6.68 6.12 9.24
N ALA A 47 6.04 6.74 8.25
CA ALA A 47 5.87 8.18 8.22
C ALA A 47 5.05 8.69 9.39
N VAL A 48 4.00 7.97 9.74
CA VAL A 48 3.13 8.32 10.87
C VAL A 48 3.86 8.18 12.19
N ALA A 49 4.68 7.14 12.34
CA ALA A 49 5.49 6.95 13.54
C ALA A 49 6.48 8.11 13.73
N ASP A 50 7.15 8.53 12.66
CA ASP A 50 8.06 9.67 12.70
C ASP A 50 7.32 10.98 12.96
N ALA A 51 6.18 11.15 12.32
CA ALA A 51 5.34 12.33 12.51
C ALA A 51 4.84 12.45 13.96
N ALA A 52 4.46 11.34 14.57
CA ALA A 52 4.06 11.32 15.97
C ALA A 52 5.19 11.76 16.90
N ARG A 53 6.41 11.32 16.62
CA ARG A 53 7.59 11.74 17.38
C ARG A 53 7.89 13.24 17.21
N LEU A 54 7.78 13.73 15.98
CA LEU A 54 7.94 15.16 15.70
C LEU A 54 6.90 16.00 16.46
N SER A 55 5.66 15.58 16.39
CA SER A 55 4.57 16.25 17.08
C SER A 55 4.75 16.23 18.60
N ALA A 56 5.22 15.11 19.14
CA ALA A 56 5.48 14.95 20.56
C ALA A 56 6.61 15.86 21.06
N ARG A 57 7.54 16.23 20.18
CA ARG A 57 8.60 17.17 20.48
C ARG A 57 8.16 18.64 20.41
N GLY A 58 6.93 18.89 20.03
CA GLY A 58 6.42 20.24 19.89
C GLY A 58 6.68 20.88 18.53
N GLU A 59 7.04 20.10 17.53
CA GLU A 59 7.22 20.62 16.17
C GLU A 59 5.88 21.14 15.63
N PRO A 60 5.90 22.22 14.81
CA PRO A 60 4.67 22.77 14.25
C PRO A 60 3.92 21.75 13.39
N ALA A 61 2.60 21.84 13.39
CA ALA A 61 1.75 20.96 12.60
C ALA A 61 2.12 20.93 11.12
N GLY A 62 2.52 22.07 10.56
CA GLY A 62 2.96 22.15 9.17
C GLY A 62 4.16 21.27 8.87
N ARG A 63 5.09 21.17 9.81
CA ARG A 63 6.27 20.31 9.66
C ARG A 63 5.91 18.83 9.75
N VAL A 64 4.98 18.49 10.65
CA VAL A 64 4.46 17.13 10.78
C VAL A 64 3.75 16.70 9.50
N HIS A 65 2.89 17.56 8.96
CA HIS A 65 2.20 17.32 7.68
C HIS A 65 3.19 17.16 6.53
N ALA A 66 4.22 18.01 6.48
CA ALA A 66 5.24 17.95 5.44
C ALA A 66 6.03 16.65 5.48
N ALA A 67 6.33 16.12 6.66
CA ALA A 67 7.05 14.88 6.81
C ALA A 67 6.25 13.69 6.25
N VAL A 68 4.95 13.64 6.52
CA VAL A 68 4.09 12.59 5.97
C VAL A 68 3.93 12.75 4.47
N SER A 69 3.72 13.96 3.99
CA SER A 69 3.54 14.24 2.56
C SER A 69 4.78 13.93 1.75
N ALA A 70 5.97 14.11 2.33
CA ALA A 70 7.23 13.77 1.68
C ALA A 70 7.38 12.25 1.50
N ALA A 71 6.93 11.48 2.48
CA ALA A 71 7.01 10.02 2.44
C ALA A 71 5.90 9.42 1.57
N VAL A 72 4.69 9.93 1.68
CA VAL A 72 3.53 9.46 0.93
C VAL A 72 2.79 10.68 0.37
N PRO A 73 3.09 11.07 -0.87
CA PRO A 73 2.41 12.20 -1.49
C PRO A 73 0.89 11.99 -1.57
N GLY A 74 0.14 13.03 -1.24
CA GLY A 74 -1.31 12.99 -1.28
C GLY A 74 -1.98 12.40 -0.04
N ALA A 75 -1.21 12.02 0.97
CA ALA A 75 -1.78 11.54 2.22
C ALA A 75 -2.44 12.67 3.02
N THR A 76 -3.57 12.36 3.64
CA THR A 76 -4.22 13.26 4.59
C THR A 76 -3.74 12.93 5.99
N VAL A 77 -3.57 13.94 6.82
CA VAL A 77 -2.96 13.80 8.16
C VAL A 77 -3.86 14.47 9.20
N GLU A 78 -4.08 13.76 10.28
CA GLU A 78 -4.79 14.30 11.45
C GLU A 78 -3.92 14.11 12.69
N ILE A 79 -3.85 15.12 13.51
CA ILE A 79 -3.09 15.10 14.76
C ILE A 79 -4.08 15.27 15.90
N ALA A 80 -4.02 14.37 16.87
CA ALA A 80 -4.89 14.39 18.04
C ALA A 80 -4.11 14.11 19.30
N GLU A 81 -4.49 14.77 20.39
CA GLU A 81 -3.92 14.51 21.69
C GLU A 81 -4.85 13.60 22.48
N ARG A 82 -4.27 12.57 23.11
CA ARG A 82 -5.01 11.63 23.94
C ARG A 82 -4.26 11.43 25.25
N GLY A 83 -4.65 12.21 26.26
CA GLY A 83 -3.94 12.19 27.53
C GLY A 83 -2.49 12.62 27.36
N ASP A 84 -1.56 11.75 27.69
CA ASP A 84 -0.13 12.00 27.55
C ASP A 84 0.42 11.66 26.15
N LEU A 85 -0.44 11.18 25.28
CA LEU A 85 -0.04 10.74 23.94
C LEU A 85 -0.45 11.77 22.90
N VAL A 86 0.44 11.96 21.94
CA VAL A 86 0.12 12.64 20.70
C VAL A 86 0.01 11.59 19.61
N CYS A 87 -1.14 11.53 18.98
CA CYS A 87 -1.43 10.53 17.96
C CYS A 87 -1.57 11.18 16.59
N VAL A 88 -0.97 10.57 15.60
CA VAL A 88 -1.07 11.00 14.21
C VAL A 88 -1.75 9.90 13.42
N THR A 89 -2.77 10.28 12.68
CA THR A 89 -3.47 9.36 11.78
C THR A 89 -3.34 9.91 10.37
N ALA A 90 -2.93 9.05 9.45
CA ALA A 90 -2.81 9.42 8.05
C ALA A 90 -3.51 8.41 7.17
N SER A 91 -4.04 8.87 6.06
CA SER A 91 -4.69 8.00 5.09
C SER A 91 -4.37 8.44 3.67
N THR A 92 -4.33 7.45 2.79
CA THR A 92 -4.06 7.66 1.38
C THR A 92 -4.89 6.67 0.56
N PRO A 93 -5.35 7.05 -0.64
CA PRO A 93 -6.02 6.09 -1.50
C PRO A 93 -5.02 5.06 -2.05
N SER A 94 -5.47 3.84 -2.19
CA SER A 94 -4.69 2.79 -2.86
C SER A 94 -5.06 2.74 -4.34
N LEU A 95 -4.25 2.00 -5.11
CA LEU A 95 -4.50 1.78 -6.53
C LEU A 95 -5.81 1.03 -6.80
N LEU A 96 -6.30 0.28 -5.80
CA LEU A 96 -7.53 -0.49 -5.91
C LEU A 96 -8.76 0.28 -5.42
N GLY A 97 -8.61 1.57 -5.14
CA GLY A 97 -9.71 2.40 -4.66
C GLY A 97 -10.02 2.26 -3.18
N MET A 98 -9.31 1.41 -2.46
CA MET A 98 -9.44 1.29 -1.01
C MET A 98 -8.56 2.33 -0.32
N ARG A 99 -8.99 2.78 0.86
CA ARG A 99 -8.17 3.68 1.64
C ARG A 99 -7.21 2.89 2.52
N ILE A 100 -5.97 3.33 2.52
CA ILE A 100 -4.96 2.81 3.44
C ILE A 100 -4.84 3.83 4.56
N THR A 101 -5.01 3.36 5.79
CA THR A 101 -4.94 4.19 6.98
C THR A 101 -3.88 3.66 7.91
N ALA A 102 -3.11 4.55 8.50
CA ALA A 102 -2.11 4.22 9.50
C ALA A 102 -2.19 5.21 10.64
N ASP A 103 -1.94 4.74 11.83
CA ASP A 103 -1.92 5.59 13.01
C ASP A 103 -0.71 5.25 13.88
N GLY A 104 -0.24 6.24 14.59
CA GLY A 104 0.86 6.07 15.51
C GLY A 104 0.82 7.13 16.59
N CYS A 105 1.25 6.76 17.77
CA CYS A 105 1.25 7.66 18.92
C CYS A 105 2.64 7.72 19.53
N ALA A 106 2.96 8.86 20.14
CA ALA A 106 4.19 9.06 20.90
C ALA A 106 3.86 9.80 22.17
N LEU A 107 4.68 9.61 23.20
CA LEU A 107 4.52 10.32 24.45
C LEU A 107 4.86 11.80 24.25
N ALA A 108 3.98 12.66 24.70
CA ALA A 108 4.24 14.08 24.67
C ALA A 108 5.48 14.41 25.52
N GLY A 109 6.36 15.25 24.96
CA GLY A 109 7.64 15.53 25.61
C GLY A 109 8.82 14.89 24.91
N GLY A 110 8.61 14.02 23.95
CA GLY A 110 9.65 13.51 23.06
C GLY A 110 10.55 12.42 23.66
N LEU A 111 10.02 11.69 24.58
CA LEU A 111 10.78 10.56 25.16
C LEU A 111 10.60 9.27 24.36
#